data_a55634fef6d0e36de19c76af3b4540e0
#
_entry.id   a55634fef6d0e36de19c76af3b4540e0
#
_cell.length_a   1.000
_cell.length_b   1.000
_cell.length_c   1.000
_cell.angle_alpha   90.00
_cell.angle_beta   90.00
_cell.angle_gamma   90.00
#
_symmetry.space_group_name_H-M   'P 1'
#
loop_
_entity.id
_entity.type
_entity.pdbx_description
1 polymer ?
#
loop_
_entity_poly.entity_id
_entity_poly.type
_entity_poly.pdbx_seq_one_letter_code
_entity_poly.pdbx_strand_id
1 'polypeptide(L)'
;MTTSEDDPGLTRPRWSGAARLLAAAAALVVVLGGVAVAVTMSNPGRLGVVFSGGAPPSPATEAGGVGAAEAAGAQTLAEPRGGRQRAEFELADGLTRFTLRAADLGDDLYRIVVPEDAGVTPRPLMVGDRVRLRIEENGRRGPAAVDVVLNSRVTWRLRLVGGVSEQRLDLGDARLAGIDLVGGASRTRLLLPRLNGSLTVRMTGGVSELTVTVPGGPPVRVRVAAGAGSLTVYDKRHGGIAAGDLVSSPGWDRAAERLYLDLAAGANAVSVTAD
;
A
#
# COMPACT_ATOMS: atom_id res chain seq x y z
N MET A 1 -23.05 -1.38 78.45
CA MET A 1 -22.51 -0.30 77.63
C MET A 1 -21.34 -0.95 76.84
N THR A 2 -21.65 -1.52 75.72
CA THR A 2 -20.66 -2.18 74.84
C THR A 2 -20.86 -1.59 73.47
N THR A 3 -19.91 -0.79 73.04
CA THR A 3 -19.80 -0.17 71.69
C THR A 3 -19.32 -1.19 70.74
N SER A 4 -20.14 -1.54 69.76
CA SER A 4 -19.74 -2.32 68.59
C SER A 4 -19.02 -1.41 67.60
N GLU A 5 -17.81 -1.78 67.22
CA GLU A 5 -16.99 -1.17 66.20
C GLU A 5 -17.39 -1.77 64.85
N ASP A 6 -17.91 -0.94 63.96
CA ASP A 6 -18.24 -1.29 62.58
C ASP A 6 -16.95 -1.32 61.73
N ASP A 7 -16.65 -2.48 61.20
CA ASP A 7 -15.56 -2.71 60.23
C ASP A 7 -16.06 -2.39 58.81
N PRO A 8 -15.45 -1.41 58.08
CA PRO A 8 -15.84 -1.12 56.70
C PRO A 8 -15.23 -2.14 55.75
N GLY A 9 -16.02 -3.15 55.38
CA GLY A 9 -15.66 -4.16 54.39
C GLY A 9 -15.26 -3.52 53.06
N LEU A 10 -14.01 -3.76 52.68
CA LEU A 10 -13.43 -3.44 51.37
C LEU A 10 -14.16 -4.18 50.24
N THR A 11 -15.09 -3.54 49.58
CA THR A 11 -15.75 -4.03 48.37
C THR A 11 -14.76 -4.00 47.19
N ARG A 12 -14.27 -5.16 46.78
CA ARG A 12 -13.47 -5.33 45.57
C ARG A 12 -14.32 -4.96 44.34
N PRO A 13 -13.86 -4.08 43.45
CA PRO A 13 -14.59 -3.72 42.22
C PRO A 13 -14.77 -4.95 41.35
N ARG A 14 -16.01 -5.31 41.07
CA ARG A 14 -16.36 -6.36 40.09
C ARG A 14 -16.25 -5.78 38.68
N TRP A 15 -15.16 -5.98 38.03
CA TRP A 15 -14.97 -5.57 36.62
C TRP A 15 -15.90 -6.36 35.71
N SER A 16 -16.60 -5.66 34.82
CA SER A 16 -17.47 -6.27 33.82
C SER A 16 -16.63 -7.11 32.84
N GLY A 17 -17.25 -8.13 32.22
CA GLY A 17 -16.56 -8.99 31.26
C GLY A 17 -15.88 -8.22 30.11
N ALA A 18 -16.47 -7.11 29.69
CA ALA A 18 -15.88 -6.22 28.67
C ALA A 18 -14.59 -5.54 29.15
N ALA A 19 -14.50 -5.13 30.42
CA ALA A 19 -13.29 -4.53 30.99
C ALA A 19 -12.15 -5.56 31.11
N ARG A 20 -12.45 -6.82 31.35
CA ARG A 20 -11.44 -7.91 31.37
C ARG A 20 -10.91 -8.23 29.98
N LEU A 21 -11.75 -8.18 28.93
CA LEU A 21 -11.33 -8.38 27.54
C LEU A 21 -10.45 -7.22 27.03
N LEU A 22 -10.76 -5.98 27.39
CA LEU A 22 -9.93 -4.83 27.05
C LEU A 22 -8.56 -4.87 27.74
N ALA A 23 -8.50 -5.28 29.01
CA ALA A 23 -7.23 -5.44 29.73
C ALA A 23 -6.37 -6.57 29.14
N ALA A 24 -6.98 -7.68 28.70
CA ALA A 24 -6.27 -8.78 28.05
C ALA A 24 -5.73 -8.37 26.67
N ALA A 25 -6.47 -7.59 25.90
CA ALA A 25 -6.01 -7.06 24.60
C ALA A 25 -4.84 -6.08 24.74
N ALA A 26 -4.88 -5.20 25.75
CA ALA A 26 -3.77 -4.28 26.03
C ALA A 26 -2.48 -5.02 26.45
N ALA A 27 -2.60 -6.07 27.27
CA ALA A 27 -1.45 -6.88 27.67
C ALA A 27 -0.81 -7.63 26.48
N LEU A 28 -1.62 -8.11 25.54
CA LEU A 28 -1.13 -8.80 24.34
C LEU A 28 -0.32 -7.84 23.43
N VAL A 29 -0.76 -6.60 23.28
CA VAL A 29 -0.04 -5.58 22.49
C VAL A 29 1.31 -5.23 23.11
N VAL A 30 1.40 -5.14 24.43
CA VAL A 30 2.66 -4.85 25.14
C VAL A 30 3.64 -6.02 25.02
N VAL A 31 3.17 -7.27 25.08
CA VAL A 31 4.03 -8.46 24.92
C VAL A 31 4.54 -8.59 23.50
N LEU A 32 3.71 -8.36 22.49
CA LEU A 32 4.13 -8.40 21.07
C LEU A 32 5.07 -7.23 20.73
N GLY A 33 4.86 -6.05 21.29
CA GLY A 33 5.78 -4.91 21.13
C GLY A 33 7.14 -5.15 21.81
N GLY A 34 7.17 -5.77 23.00
CA GLY A 34 8.39 -6.09 23.72
C GLY A 34 9.28 -7.13 23.01
N VAL A 35 8.68 -8.13 22.37
CA VAL A 35 9.41 -9.15 21.59
C VAL A 35 10.07 -8.56 20.35
N ALA A 36 9.41 -7.61 19.67
CA ALA A 36 9.97 -6.94 18.50
C ALA A 36 11.23 -6.11 18.83
N VAL A 37 11.25 -5.44 20.00
CA VAL A 37 12.43 -4.67 20.46
C VAL A 37 13.58 -5.58 20.88
N ALA A 38 13.31 -6.75 21.49
CA ALA A 38 14.35 -7.68 21.95
C ALA A 38 15.07 -8.37 20.78
N VAL A 39 14.39 -8.64 19.65
CA VAL A 39 15.01 -9.26 18.47
C VAL A 39 15.95 -8.29 17.73
N THR A 40 15.70 -6.97 17.82
CA THR A 40 16.55 -5.96 17.14
C THR A 40 17.87 -5.68 17.88
N MET A 41 17.98 -6.04 19.18
CA MET A 41 19.18 -5.79 20.00
C MET A 41 20.15 -6.97 20.09
N SER A 42 19.85 -8.13 19.49
CA SER A 42 20.61 -9.36 19.69
C SER A 42 21.62 -9.70 18.59
N ASN A 43 21.94 -8.80 17.65
CA ASN A 43 22.94 -9.07 16.63
C ASN A 43 23.99 -7.96 16.46
N PRO A 44 24.94 -7.79 17.41
CA PRO A 44 26.15 -7.02 17.18
C PRO A 44 27.27 -7.99 16.79
N GLY A 45 27.57 -8.12 15.51
CA GLY A 45 28.80 -8.83 15.18
C GLY A 45 28.90 -9.33 13.74
N ARG A 46 29.42 -8.47 12.88
CA ARG A 46 30.46 -8.84 11.90
C ARG A 46 31.02 -7.59 11.24
N LEU A 47 31.93 -6.92 11.94
CA LEU A 47 32.93 -6.08 11.32
C LEU A 47 34.15 -6.99 11.06
N GLY A 48 34.40 -7.26 9.79
CA GLY A 48 35.61 -7.90 9.31
C GLY A 48 36.14 -7.10 8.13
N VAL A 49 36.92 -6.07 8.42
CA VAL A 49 37.72 -5.35 7.42
C VAL A 49 39.02 -6.11 7.22
N VAL A 50 39.25 -6.67 6.06
CA VAL A 50 40.58 -7.15 5.64
C VAL A 50 41.07 -6.20 4.56
N PHE A 51 42.04 -5.36 4.95
CA PHE A 51 42.89 -4.62 4.02
C PHE A 51 43.99 -5.55 3.52
N SER A 52 44.06 -5.77 2.20
CA SER A 52 45.25 -6.29 1.55
C SER A 52 45.68 -5.30 0.49
N GLY A 53 46.83 -4.69 0.73
CA GLY A 53 47.48 -3.81 -0.23
C GLY A 53 48.10 -4.62 -1.38
N GLY A 54 48.03 -4.08 -2.58
CA GLY A 54 48.72 -4.55 -3.77
C GLY A 54 48.97 -3.38 -4.71
N ALA A 55 50.23 -3.20 -5.10
CA ALA A 55 50.78 -2.11 -5.88
C ALA A 55 50.32 -2.05 -7.34
N PRO A 56 50.51 -0.92 -8.06
CA PRO A 56 49.93 -0.62 -9.36
C PRO A 56 50.73 -1.20 -10.53
N PRO A 57 50.13 -1.46 -11.65
CA PRO A 57 50.81 -1.46 -12.94
C PRO A 57 50.40 -0.27 -13.82
N SER A 58 51.38 0.27 -14.49
CA SER A 58 51.40 1.37 -15.45
C SER A 58 50.74 1.01 -16.81
N PRO A 59 50.59 1.97 -17.72
CA PRO A 59 49.47 2.08 -18.64
C PRO A 59 49.70 1.38 -19.98
N ALA A 60 48.62 0.96 -20.61
CA ALA A 60 48.58 0.64 -22.04
C ALA A 60 47.33 1.22 -22.70
N THR A 61 47.50 2.25 -23.45
CA THR A 61 47.04 2.62 -24.78
C THR A 61 45.62 2.27 -25.22
N GLU A 62 44.89 3.32 -25.47
CA GLU A 62 43.78 3.62 -26.39
C GLU A 62 43.22 2.50 -27.28
N ALA A 63 41.88 2.33 -27.15
CA ALA A 63 41.00 2.13 -28.32
C ALA A 63 39.64 2.72 -27.98
N GLY A 64 39.21 3.68 -28.79
CA GLY A 64 38.01 4.46 -28.61
C GLY A 64 36.70 3.65 -28.51
N GLY A 65 36.03 3.81 -27.42
CA GLY A 65 34.63 3.51 -27.23
C GLY A 65 33.96 4.79 -26.80
N VAL A 66 33.10 5.36 -27.61
CA VAL A 66 32.22 6.49 -27.26
C VAL A 66 31.44 6.07 -26.05
N GLY A 67 31.93 6.47 -24.88
CA GLY A 67 31.20 6.40 -23.61
C GLY A 67 29.96 7.27 -23.76
N ALA A 68 28.81 6.64 -23.87
CA ALA A 68 27.57 7.27 -23.48
C ALA A 68 27.78 7.71 -22.03
N ALA A 69 27.86 9.04 -21.83
CA ALA A 69 27.75 9.62 -20.50
C ALA A 69 26.43 9.12 -19.93
N GLU A 70 26.50 8.13 -19.05
CA GLU A 70 25.39 7.86 -18.13
C GLU A 70 25.21 9.14 -17.34
N ALA A 71 24.23 9.94 -17.78
CA ALA A 71 23.68 10.98 -16.95
C ALA A 71 23.38 10.32 -15.59
N ALA A 72 23.95 10.88 -14.52
CA ALA A 72 23.61 10.52 -13.14
C ALA A 72 22.12 10.80 -12.98
N GLY A 73 21.28 9.87 -13.37
CA GLY A 73 19.86 9.98 -13.58
C GLY A 73 19.10 8.90 -12.80
N ALA A 74 17.82 9.05 -12.70
CA ALA A 74 16.89 8.15 -12.04
C ALA A 74 17.19 6.68 -12.29
N GLN A 75 17.34 5.90 -11.24
CA GLN A 75 17.55 4.45 -11.37
C GLN A 75 16.31 3.78 -11.97
N THR A 76 16.47 3.09 -13.08
CA THR A 76 15.37 2.36 -13.72
C THR A 76 15.62 0.86 -13.62
N LEU A 77 14.61 0.12 -13.12
CA LEU A 77 14.61 -1.34 -13.05
C LEU A 77 13.45 -1.86 -13.92
N ALA A 78 13.70 -2.86 -14.72
CA ALA A 78 12.71 -3.50 -15.59
C ALA A 78 12.90 -5.02 -15.58
N GLU A 79 11.84 -5.75 -15.89
CA GLU A 79 11.84 -7.21 -16.01
C GLU A 79 11.06 -7.61 -17.26
N PRO A 80 11.53 -8.57 -18.06
CA PRO A 80 10.81 -9.06 -19.22
C PRO A 80 9.45 -9.69 -18.85
N ARG A 81 8.45 -9.45 -19.68
CA ARG A 81 7.11 -10.04 -19.51
C ARG A 81 7.12 -11.56 -19.62
N GLY A 82 8.02 -12.15 -20.46
CA GLY A 82 8.18 -13.59 -20.58
C GLY A 82 6.89 -14.33 -20.96
N GLY A 83 6.05 -13.72 -21.82
CA GLY A 83 4.78 -14.30 -22.25
C GLY A 83 3.63 -14.25 -21.22
N ARG A 84 3.84 -13.67 -20.03
CA ARG A 84 2.82 -13.56 -18.99
C ARG A 84 1.64 -12.71 -19.46
N GLN A 85 0.44 -13.23 -19.26
CA GLN A 85 -0.82 -12.54 -19.53
C GLN A 85 -1.53 -12.11 -18.25
N ARG A 86 -1.13 -12.65 -17.12
CA ARG A 86 -1.62 -12.31 -15.78
C ARG A 86 -0.44 -12.22 -14.82
N ALA A 87 -0.53 -11.28 -13.89
CA ALA A 87 0.45 -11.13 -12.82
C ALA A 87 -0.17 -10.44 -11.60
N GLU A 88 0.51 -10.55 -10.46
CA GLU A 88 0.20 -9.82 -9.25
C GLU A 88 1.33 -8.82 -8.96
N PHE A 89 0.99 -7.60 -8.60
CA PHE A 89 1.94 -6.62 -8.09
C PHE A 89 1.69 -6.41 -6.61
N GLU A 90 2.73 -6.59 -5.78
CA GLU A 90 2.68 -6.37 -4.34
C GLU A 90 3.70 -5.30 -3.93
N LEU A 91 3.23 -4.16 -3.37
CA LEU A 91 4.07 -3.24 -2.61
C LEU A 91 4.13 -3.73 -1.17
N ALA A 92 5.30 -4.24 -0.73
CA ALA A 92 5.43 -4.86 0.59
C ALA A 92 5.69 -3.85 1.71
N ASP A 93 6.50 -2.83 1.44
CA ASP A 93 6.99 -1.87 2.44
C ASP A 93 6.39 -0.46 2.24
N GLY A 94 6.47 0.38 3.27
CA GLY A 94 5.89 1.72 3.27
C GLY A 94 6.69 2.75 2.46
N LEU A 95 5.99 3.77 1.97
CA LEU A 95 6.56 4.89 1.22
C LEU A 95 5.92 6.22 1.65
N THR A 96 6.62 7.32 1.41
CA THR A 96 6.02 8.66 1.53
C THR A 96 5.16 8.94 0.31
N ARG A 97 5.65 8.62 -0.90
CA ARG A 97 4.95 8.80 -2.17
C ARG A 97 5.07 7.56 -3.03
N PHE A 98 3.96 7.10 -3.53
CA PHE A 98 3.89 5.98 -4.46
C PHE A 98 3.02 6.34 -5.66
N THR A 99 3.63 6.28 -6.86
CA THR A 99 2.91 6.43 -8.11
C THR A 99 2.92 5.09 -8.85
N LEU A 100 1.77 4.64 -9.30
CA LEU A 100 1.64 3.46 -10.13
C LEU A 100 0.76 3.80 -11.32
N ARG A 101 1.23 3.50 -12.52
CA ARG A 101 0.46 3.68 -13.74
C ARG A 101 0.54 2.46 -14.64
N ALA A 102 -0.37 2.35 -15.59
CA ALA A 102 -0.31 1.36 -16.64
C ALA A 102 0.05 2.01 -17.97
N ALA A 103 0.88 1.34 -18.77
CA ALA A 103 1.21 1.77 -20.12
C ALA A 103 1.66 0.55 -20.97
N ASP A 104 1.69 0.71 -22.28
CA ASP A 104 2.31 -0.29 -23.14
C ASP A 104 3.82 -0.25 -22.97
N LEU A 105 4.39 -1.28 -22.39
CA LEU A 105 5.84 -1.44 -22.18
C LEU A 105 6.49 -2.40 -23.17
N GLY A 106 5.78 -2.78 -24.25
CA GLY A 106 6.29 -3.78 -25.20
C GLY A 106 6.53 -5.12 -24.52
N ASP A 107 7.80 -5.55 -24.46
CA ASP A 107 8.19 -6.83 -23.88
C ASP A 107 8.53 -6.77 -22.38
N ASP A 108 8.59 -5.58 -21.79
CA ASP A 108 8.80 -5.44 -20.35
C ASP A 108 7.49 -5.74 -19.58
N LEU A 109 7.62 -6.42 -18.43
CA LEU A 109 6.52 -6.70 -17.52
C LEU A 109 6.18 -5.47 -16.70
N TYR A 110 7.20 -4.83 -16.16
CA TYR A 110 7.11 -3.59 -15.39
C TYR A 110 8.35 -2.73 -15.58
N ARG A 111 8.25 -1.48 -15.20
CA ARG A 111 9.37 -0.55 -15.07
C ARG A 111 9.22 0.22 -13.75
N ILE A 112 10.28 0.23 -12.94
CA ILE A 112 10.34 0.95 -11.67
C ILE A 112 11.37 2.06 -11.81
N VAL A 113 10.97 3.29 -11.49
CA VAL A 113 11.82 4.47 -11.55
C VAL A 113 11.92 5.07 -10.16
N VAL A 114 13.12 5.38 -9.75
CA VAL A 114 13.41 6.05 -8.48
C VAL A 114 13.88 7.46 -8.78
N PRO A 115 13.24 8.49 -8.23
CA PRO A 115 13.74 9.87 -8.31
C PRO A 115 15.17 9.98 -7.78
N GLU A 116 15.97 10.86 -8.38
CA GLU A 116 17.38 11.03 -8.00
C GLU A 116 17.57 11.46 -6.53
N ASP A 117 16.62 12.20 -5.99
CA ASP A 117 16.60 12.67 -4.62
C ASP A 117 15.97 11.69 -3.62
N ALA A 118 15.56 10.50 -4.05
CA ALA A 118 14.92 9.54 -3.17
C ALA A 118 15.90 8.93 -2.16
N GLY A 119 15.44 8.83 -0.91
CA GLY A 119 16.17 8.20 0.20
C GLY A 119 16.01 6.67 0.26
N VAL A 120 15.56 6.03 -0.83
CA VAL A 120 15.24 4.61 -0.87
C VAL A 120 15.79 3.92 -2.11
N THR A 121 15.97 2.60 -1.99
CA THR A 121 16.32 1.69 -3.09
C THR A 121 15.23 0.62 -3.21
N PRO A 122 14.56 0.50 -4.35
CA PRO A 122 13.59 -0.57 -4.61
C PRO A 122 14.30 -1.89 -4.86
N ARG A 123 13.69 -2.97 -4.34
CA ARG A 123 14.13 -4.36 -4.50
C ARG A 123 12.96 -5.18 -5.04
N PRO A 124 12.72 -5.18 -6.34
CA PRO A 124 11.73 -6.06 -6.93
C PRO A 124 12.20 -7.52 -6.90
N LEU A 125 11.29 -8.41 -6.53
CA LEU A 125 11.50 -9.85 -6.50
C LEU A 125 10.37 -10.53 -7.27
N MET A 126 10.71 -11.41 -8.21
CA MET A 126 9.73 -12.27 -8.87
C MET A 126 9.54 -13.55 -8.07
N VAL A 127 8.29 -13.84 -7.66
CA VAL A 127 7.90 -15.08 -7.00
C VAL A 127 6.73 -15.68 -7.78
N GLY A 128 7.02 -16.57 -8.72
CA GLY A 128 6.05 -17.05 -9.70
C GLY A 128 5.57 -15.92 -10.61
N ASP A 129 4.27 -15.65 -10.61
CA ASP A 129 3.66 -14.54 -11.35
C ASP A 129 3.48 -13.26 -10.49
N ARG A 130 4.06 -13.22 -9.29
CA ARG A 130 4.00 -12.07 -8.40
C ARG A 130 5.28 -11.26 -8.45
N VAL A 131 5.15 -9.97 -8.75
CA VAL A 131 6.18 -8.95 -8.56
C VAL A 131 6.05 -8.40 -7.15
N ARG A 132 6.95 -8.76 -6.25
CA ARG A 132 6.99 -8.22 -4.90
C ARG A 132 8.02 -7.12 -4.81
N LEU A 133 7.57 -5.88 -4.63
CA LEU A 133 8.43 -4.72 -4.46
C LEU A 133 8.71 -4.49 -2.99
N ARG A 134 9.96 -4.68 -2.60
CA ARG A 134 10.50 -4.28 -1.30
C ARG A 134 11.24 -2.96 -1.42
N ILE A 135 11.28 -2.22 -0.33
CA ILE A 135 11.91 -0.90 -0.25
C ILE A 135 12.94 -0.93 0.87
N GLU A 136 14.16 -0.55 0.57
CA GLU A 136 15.25 -0.41 1.53
C GLU A 136 15.67 1.05 1.63
N GLU A 137 15.98 1.53 2.84
CA GLU A 137 16.59 2.84 3.01
C GLU A 137 18.03 2.82 2.45
N ASN A 138 18.41 3.85 1.69
CA ASN A 138 19.74 3.93 1.08
C ASN A 138 20.70 4.87 1.83
N GLY A 139 20.30 5.37 3.00
CA GLY A 139 21.08 6.28 3.84
C GLY A 139 21.14 7.72 3.32
N ARG A 140 20.57 8.03 2.18
CA ARG A 140 20.49 9.39 1.65
C ARG A 140 19.31 10.13 2.27
N ARG A 141 19.45 11.43 2.45
CA ARG A 141 18.33 12.30 2.84
C ARG A 141 17.47 12.55 1.62
N GLY A 142 16.21 12.13 1.68
CA GLY A 142 15.27 12.31 0.59
C GLY A 142 13.93 11.62 0.87
N PRO A 143 12.90 11.89 0.06
CA PRO A 143 11.61 11.25 0.23
C PRO A 143 11.71 9.75 -0.09
N ALA A 144 10.96 8.92 0.63
CA ALA A 144 10.73 7.54 0.24
C ALA A 144 9.71 7.53 -0.92
N ALA A 145 10.18 7.72 -2.15
CA ALA A 145 9.36 7.87 -3.35
C ALA A 145 9.76 6.87 -4.43
N VAL A 146 8.76 6.24 -5.05
CA VAL A 146 8.95 5.27 -6.15
C VAL A 146 7.81 5.41 -7.15
N ASP A 147 8.17 5.41 -8.43
CA ASP A 147 7.24 5.39 -9.55
C ASP A 147 7.30 4.02 -10.25
N VAL A 148 6.13 3.40 -10.45
CA VAL A 148 5.99 2.09 -11.09
C VAL A 148 5.12 2.20 -12.33
N VAL A 149 5.56 1.59 -13.41
CA VAL A 149 4.77 1.41 -14.62
C VAL A 149 4.57 -0.08 -14.84
N LEU A 150 3.32 -0.49 -14.97
CA LEU A 150 2.92 -1.87 -15.27
C LEU A 150 2.53 -1.99 -16.74
N ASN A 151 2.81 -3.13 -17.35
CA ASN A 151 2.44 -3.37 -18.74
C ASN A 151 0.92 -3.51 -18.88
N SER A 152 0.30 -2.66 -19.71
CA SER A 152 -1.14 -2.64 -19.96
C SER A 152 -1.66 -3.89 -20.72
N ARG A 153 -0.78 -4.69 -21.31
CA ARG A 153 -1.12 -5.95 -21.98
C ARG A 153 -1.33 -7.11 -21.00
N VAL A 154 -0.98 -6.90 -19.70
CA VAL A 154 -1.09 -7.92 -18.64
C VAL A 154 -2.29 -7.61 -17.76
N THR A 155 -3.02 -8.64 -17.34
CA THR A 155 -4.10 -8.51 -16.36
C THR A 155 -3.51 -8.56 -14.95
N TRP A 156 -3.64 -7.47 -14.21
CA TRP A 156 -3.03 -7.29 -12.92
C TRP A 156 -3.99 -7.48 -11.74
N ARG A 157 -3.54 -8.17 -10.71
CA ARG A 157 -4.05 -8.02 -9.35
C ARG A 157 -3.09 -7.13 -8.58
N LEU A 158 -3.60 -6.08 -7.95
CA LEU A 158 -2.78 -5.16 -7.17
C LEU A 158 -2.98 -5.40 -5.68
N ARG A 159 -1.88 -5.50 -4.94
CA ARG A 159 -1.87 -5.66 -3.48
C ARG A 159 -0.89 -4.66 -2.87
N LEU A 160 -1.38 -3.64 -2.18
CA LEU A 160 -0.57 -2.60 -1.59
C LEU A 160 -0.58 -2.77 -0.06
N VAL A 161 0.47 -3.41 0.47
CA VAL A 161 0.59 -3.78 1.89
C VAL A 161 1.28 -2.67 2.68
N GLY A 162 2.29 -2.04 2.10
CA GLY A 162 2.98 -0.92 2.72
C GLY A 162 2.08 0.29 2.91
N GLY A 163 2.19 0.96 4.05
CA GLY A 163 1.52 2.24 4.29
C GLY A 163 2.11 3.36 3.42
N VAL A 164 1.28 4.25 2.88
CA VAL A 164 1.74 5.32 1.97
C VAL A 164 1.09 6.64 2.34
N SER A 165 1.87 7.73 2.48
CA SER A 165 1.27 9.03 2.75
C SER A 165 0.49 9.56 1.55
N GLU A 166 1.11 9.59 0.37
CA GLU A 166 0.46 9.95 -0.90
C GLU A 166 0.54 8.81 -1.90
N GLN A 167 -0.62 8.32 -2.33
CA GLN A 167 -0.76 7.22 -3.28
C GLN A 167 -1.53 7.69 -4.51
N ARG A 168 -0.92 7.56 -5.68
CA ARG A 168 -1.54 7.85 -6.96
C ARG A 168 -1.50 6.61 -7.85
N LEU A 169 -2.67 6.09 -8.20
CA LEU A 169 -2.85 4.92 -9.04
C LEU A 169 -3.58 5.33 -10.31
N ASP A 170 -2.83 5.53 -11.40
CA ASP A 170 -3.36 5.84 -12.72
C ASP A 170 -3.45 4.55 -13.54
N LEU A 171 -4.62 3.93 -13.50
CA LEU A 171 -4.89 2.62 -14.07
C LEU A 171 -5.83 2.69 -15.28
N GLY A 172 -5.97 3.87 -15.90
CA GLY A 172 -6.86 4.07 -17.05
C GLY A 172 -6.63 3.05 -18.18
N ASP A 173 -5.38 2.70 -18.44
CA ASP A 173 -4.98 1.72 -19.46
C ASP A 173 -4.78 0.29 -18.93
N ALA A 174 -5.04 0.04 -17.64
CA ALA A 174 -4.79 -1.25 -17.02
C ALA A 174 -5.90 -2.27 -17.31
N ARG A 175 -5.52 -3.55 -17.33
CA ARG A 175 -6.44 -4.67 -17.18
C ARG A 175 -6.37 -5.16 -15.75
N LEU A 176 -7.50 -5.09 -15.03
CA LEU A 176 -7.51 -5.35 -13.60
C LEU A 176 -8.34 -6.59 -13.25
N ALA A 177 -7.78 -7.45 -12.40
CA ALA A 177 -8.50 -8.55 -11.76
C ALA A 177 -9.02 -8.16 -10.36
N GLY A 178 -8.45 -7.13 -9.73
CA GLY A 178 -8.84 -6.62 -8.42
C GLY A 178 -7.75 -5.74 -7.80
N ILE A 179 -8.13 -4.96 -6.79
CA ILE A 179 -7.22 -4.07 -6.05
C ILE A 179 -7.46 -4.27 -4.56
N ASP A 180 -6.39 -4.60 -3.83
CA ASP A 180 -6.36 -4.76 -2.38
C ASP A 180 -5.44 -3.69 -1.75
N LEU A 181 -6.01 -2.65 -1.14
CA LEU A 181 -5.32 -1.62 -0.39
C LEU A 181 -5.25 -2.05 1.08
N VAL A 182 -4.14 -2.68 1.48
CA VAL A 182 -3.97 -3.27 2.81
C VAL A 182 -3.33 -2.29 3.77
N GLY A 183 -2.34 -1.55 3.32
CA GLY A 183 -1.70 -0.48 4.09
C GLY A 183 -2.57 0.76 4.20
N GLY A 184 -2.43 1.50 5.31
CA GLY A 184 -3.09 2.79 5.47
C GLY A 184 -2.50 3.88 4.57
N ALA A 185 -3.31 4.92 4.27
CA ALA A 185 -2.85 6.07 3.50
C ALA A 185 -3.45 7.38 4.02
N SER A 186 -2.72 8.48 3.88
CA SER A 186 -3.32 9.80 4.12
C SER A 186 -4.19 10.20 2.92
N ARG A 187 -3.65 10.08 1.71
CA ARG A 187 -4.38 10.40 0.48
C ARG A 187 -4.17 9.33 -0.58
N THR A 188 -5.27 8.83 -1.12
CA THR A 188 -5.27 7.89 -2.25
C THR A 188 -6.10 8.46 -3.39
N ARG A 189 -5.49 8.57 -4.57
CA ARG A 189 -6.16 8.88 -5.83
C ARG A 189 -6.07 7.68 -6.74
N LEU A 190 -7.22 7.18 -7.18
CA LEU A 190 -7.36 5.98 -7.98
C LEU A 190 -8.16 6.32 -9.24
N LEU A 191 -7.50 6.35 -10.39
CA LEU A 191 -8.14 6.37 -11.70
C LEU A 191 -8.28 4.93 -12.20
N LEU A 192 -9.49 4.47 -12.38
CA LEU A 192 -9.79 3.13 -12.90
C LEU A 192 -9.91 3.11 -14.43
N PRO A 193 -9.69 1.98 -15.07
CA PRO A 193 -10.02 1.83 -16.48
C PRO A 193 -11.56 1.85 -16.69
N ARG A 194 -12.00 2.03 -17.93
CA ARG A 194 -13.38 1.70 -18.27
C ARG A 194 -13.64 0.24 -17.92
N LEU A 195 -14.65 -0.01 -17.12
CA LEU A 195 -14.93 -1.37 -16.63
C LEU A 195 -15.47 -2.26 -17.76
N ASN A 196 -15.05 -3.52 -17.73
CA ASN A 196 -15.58 -4.60 -18.53
C ASN A 196 -15.89 -5.74 -17.55
N GLY A 197 -17.10 -5.71 -17.00
CA GLY A 197 -17.52 -6.60 -15.92
C GLY A 197 -17.45 -5.97 -14.53
N SER A 198 -17.46 -6.80 -13.49
CA SER A 198 -17.41 -6.37 -12.09
C SER A 198 -15.98 -6.23 -11.60
N LEU A 199 -15.62 -5.06 -11.07
CA LEU A 199 -14.34 -4.82 -10.41
C LEU A 199 -14.55 -4.63 -8.91
N THR A 200 -13.70 -5.27 -8.11
CA THR A 200 -13.66 -5.07 -6.65
C THR A 200 -12.41 -4.32 -6.26
N VAL A 201 -12.59 -3.24 -5.50
CA VAL A 201 -11.54 -2.52 -4.79
C VAL A 201 -11.80 -2.72 -3.30
N ARG A 202 -10.88 -3.38 -2.62
CA ARG A 202 -10.95 -3.62 -1.19
C ARG A 202 -9.91 -2.78 -0.45
N MET A 203 -10.35 -2.12 0.61
CA MET A 203 -9.49 -1.32 1.48
C MET A 203 -9.59 -1.82 2.92
N THR A 204 -8.49 -2.38 3.43
CA THR A 204 -8.39 -2.87 4.81
C THR A 204 -7.50 -1.98 5.68
N GLY A 205 -6.72 -1.08 5.09
CA GLY A 205 -6.04 0.01 5.79
C GLY A 205 -6.90 1.25 5.87
N GLY A 206 -6.78 2.02 6.95
CA GLY A 206 -7.49 3.30 7.09
C GLY A 206 -7.01 4.36 6.09
N VAL A 207 -7.89 5.25 5.66
CA VAL A 207 -7.54 6.34 4.75
C VAL A 207 -8.17 7.66 5.19
N SER A 208 -7.42 8.78 5.09
CA SER A 208 -8.01 10.09 5.35
C SER A 208 -8.82 10.57 4.14
N GLU A 209 -8.29 10.45 2.94
CA GLU A 209 -8.96 10.89 1.72
C GLU A 209 -8.79 9.84 0.61
N LEU A 210 -9.89 9.29 0.11
CA LEU A 210 -9.93 8.38 -1.03
C LEU A 210 -10.76 8.99 -2.15
N THR A 211 -10.13 9.24 -3.27
CA THR A 211 -10.80 9.65 -4.52
C THR A 211 -10.70 8.53 -5.54
N VAL A 212 -11.82 8.06 -6.03
CA VAL A 212 -11.92 7.04 -7.09
C VAL A 212 -12.58 7.65 -8.29
N THR A 213 -11.88 7.73 -9.41
CA THR A 213 -12.44 8.16 -10.70
C THR A 213 -12.66 6.92 -11.55
N VAL A 214 -13.88 6.74 -12.05
CA VAL A 214 -14.25 5.59 -12.88
C VAL A 214 -14.95 6.05 -14.16
N PRO A 215 -14.29 5.92 -15.34
CA PRO A 215 -14.83 6.39 -16.61
C PRO A 215 -16.17 5.74 -16.97
N GLY A 216 -17.08 6.56 -17.49
CA GLY A 216 -18.42 6.13 -17.92
C GLY A 216 -19.45 6.02 -16.81
N GLY A 217 -19.07 6.29 -15.55
CA GLY A 217 -20.00 6.33 -14.42
C GLY A 217 -20.80 5.05 -14.19
N PRO A 218 -20.19 3.84 -14.18
CA PRO A 218 -20.93 2.59 -13.96
C PRO A 218 -21.55 2.58 -12.57
N PRO A 219 -22.59 1.78 -12.32
CA PRO A 219 -23.16 1.64 -10.99
C PRO A 219 -22.11 1.22 -9.96
N VAL A 220 -22.16 1.87 -8.78
CA VAL A 220 -21.22 1.67 -7.68
C VAL A 220 -21.97 1.17 -6.45
N ARG A 221 -21.37 0.21 -5.76
CA ARG A 221 -21.80 -0.20 -4.41
C ARG A 221 -20.62 -0.05 -3.46
N VAL A 222 -20.86 0.68 -2.37
CA VAL A 222 -19.85 0.93 -1.32
C VAL A 222 -20.33 0.27 -0.04
N ARG A 223 -19.54 -0.69 0.46
CA ARG A 223 -19.72 -1.26 1.79
C ARG A 223 -18.79 -0.52 2.75
N VAL A 224 -19.32 -0.02 3.85
CA VAL A 224 -18.57 0.72 4.87
C VAL A 224 -18.59 -0.10 6.16
N ALA A 225 -17.55 -0.90 6.43
CA ALA A 225 -17.57 -1.80 7.58
C ALA A 225 -17.22 -1.12 8.91
N ALA A 226 -16.37 -0.09 8.90
CA ALA A 226 -15.88 0.57 10.12
C ALA A 226 -16.32 2.04 10.26
N GLY A 227 -17.19 2.52 9.36
CA GLY A 227 -17.65 3.90 9.32
C GLY A 227 -16.83 4.82 8.42
N ALA A 228 -17.47 5.90 7.95
CA ALA A 228 -16.81 6.96 7.19
C ALA A 228 -17.39 8.34 7.56
N GLY A 229 -16.54 9.36 7.59
CA GLY A 229 -16.97 10.73 7.88
C GLY A 229 -17.87 11.30 6.79
N SER A 230 -17.52 11.04 5.51
CA SER A 230 -18.35 11.39 4.35
C SER A 230 -18.10 10.44 3.18
N LEU A 231 -19.16 10.20 2.41
CA LEU A 231 -19.12 9.43 1.16
C LEU A 231 -19.86 10.22 0.08
N THR A 232 -19.19 10.51 -1.01
CA THR A 232 -19.82 11.07 -2.21
C THR A 232 -19.73 10.05 -3.33
N VAL A 233 -20.86 9.70 -3.92
CA VAL A 233 -20.93 8.83 -5.09
C VAL A 233 -21.59 9.60 -6.22
N TYR A 234 -20.79 10.02 -7.18
CA TYR A 234 -21.14 10.94 -8.24
C TYR A 234 -21.66 12.27 -7.66
N ASP A 235 -22.92 12.59 -7.87
CA ASP A 235 -23.61 13.79 -7.38
C ASP A 235 -24.25 13.63 -6.00
N LYS A 236 -24.27 12.40 -5.44
CA LYS A 236 -24.94 12.09 -4.17
C LYS A 236 -23.95 12.08 -3.02
N ARG A 237 -24.14 13.01 -2.09
CA ARG A 237 -23.35 13.10 -0.87
C ARG A 237 -24.09 12.50 0.32
N HIS A 238 -23.37 11.69 1.09
CA HIS A 238 -23.81 11.10 2.36
C HIS A 238 -22.80 11.53 3.43
N GLY A 239 -23.29 12.06 4.57
CA GLY A 239 -22.47 12.43 5.72
C GLY A 239 -22.66 11.46 6.86
N GLY A 240 -21.59 11.18 7.62
CA GLY A 240 -21.68 10.35 8.82
C GLY A 240 -22.16 8.93 8.55
N ILE A 241 -21.44 8.18 7.71
CA ILE A 241 -21.79 6.81 7.36
C ILE A 241 -21.46 5.90 8.52
N ALA A 242 -22.45 5.16 9.00
CA ALA A 242 -22.28 4.23 10.11
C ALA A 242 -21.51 2.96 9.71
N ALA A 243 -20.95 2.30 10.71
CA ALA A 243 -20.33 0.98 10.51
C ALA A 243 -21.40 -0.03 10.10
N GLY A 244 -21.13 -0.78 9.04
CA GLY A 244 -22.03 -1.77 8.46
C GLY A 244 -22.91 -1.25 7.32
N ASP A 245 -22.93 0.05 7.06
CA ASP A 245 -23.75 0.63 5.99
C ASP A 245 -23.33 0.17 4.60
N LEU A 246 -24.34 0.11 3.71
CA LEU A 246 -24.21 -0.24 2.31
C LEU A 246 -24.88 0.82 1.44
N VAL A 247 -24.08 1.58 0.70
CA VAL A 247 -24.58 2.59 -0.25
C VAL A 247 -24.48 2.05 -1.65
N SER A 248 -25.58 2.06 -2.41
CA SER A 248 -25.63 1.52 -3.78
C SER A 248 -26.23 2.53 -4.75
N SER A 249 -25.61 2.65 -5.92
CA SER A 249 -26.19 3.37 -7.06
C SER A 249 -27.39 2.61 -7.62
N PRO A 250 -28.36 3.32 -8.23
CA PRO A 250 -29.43 2.67 -8.96
C PRO A 250 -28.91 1.70 -10.02
N GLY A 251 -29.61 0.57 -10.18
CA GLY A 251 -29.29 -0.41 -11.23
C GLY A 251 -28.08 -1.32 -10.96
N TRP A 252 -27.40 -1.19 -9.82
CA TRP A 252 -26.19 -1.96 -9.54
C TRP A 252 -26.38 -3.48 -9.67
N ASP A 253 -27.47 -4.04 -9.20
CA ASP A 253 -27.72 -5.49 -9.25
C ASP A 253 -27.91 -6.04 -10.68
N ARG A 254 -28.35 -5.18 -11.62
CA ARG A 254 -28.62 -5.54 -13.03
C ARG A 254 -27.46 -5.20 -13.96
N ALA A 255 -26.53 -4.34 -13.52
CA ALA A 255 -25.42 -3.90 -14.35
C ALA A 255 -24.40 -5.01 -14.54
N ALA A 256 -23.97 -5.25 -15.76
CA ALA A 256 -22.85 -6.12 -16.07
C ALA A 256 -21.53 -5.46 -15.66
N GLU A 257 -21.38 -4.18 -15.99
CA GLU A 257 -20.24 -3.35 -15.62
C GLU A 257 -20.53 -2.61 -14.33
N ARG A 258 -19.80 -2.88 -13.27
CA ARG A 258 -20.06 -2.32 -11.93
C ARG A 258 -18.83 -2.30 -11.05
N LEU A 259 -18.79 -1.33 -10.14
CA LEU A 259 -17.71 -1.18 -9.16
C LEU A 259 -18.21 -1.58 -7.76
N TYR A 260 -17.53 -2.52 -7.11
CA TYR A 260 -17.71 -2.80 -5.70
C TYR A 260 -16.54 -2.24 -4.91
N LEU A 261 -16.81 -1.30 -4.00
CA LEU A 261 -15.83 -0.69 -3.11
C LEU A 261 -16.08 -1.21 -1.68
N ASP A 262 -15.16 -2.02 -1.15
CA ASP A 262 -15.23 -2.59 0.20
C ASP A 262 -14.30 -1.84 1.15
N LEU A 263 -14.84 -0.92 1.93
CA LEU A 263 -14.14 -0.15 2.95
C LEU A 263 -14.21 -0.91 4.29
N ALA A 264 -13.27 -1.84 4.49
CA ALA A 264 -13.21 -2.65 5.71
C ALA A 264 -12.65 -1.87 6.91
N ALA A 265 -11.79 -0.87 6.66
CA ALA A 265 -11.30 0.05 7.67
C ALA A 265 -11.99 1.42 7.57
N GLY A 266 -11.82 2.25 8.60
CA GLY A 266 -12.37 3.60 8.65
C GLY A 266 -11.78 4.53 7.58
N ALA A 267 -12.64 5.42 7.06
CA ALA A 267 -12.25 6.47 6.13
C ALA A 267 -12.81 7.82 6.60
N ASN A 268 -12.06 8.91 6.41
CA ASN A 268 -12.61 10.22 6.73
C ASN A 268 -13.44 10.78 5.56
N ALA A 269 -12.88 10.83 4.35
CA ALA A 269 -13.60 11.29 3.17
C ALA A 269 -13.40 10.32 2.00
N VAL A 270 -14.49 9.88 1.39
CA VAL A 270 -14.48 9.02 0.21
C VAL A 270 -15.28 9.68 -0.90
N SER A 271 -14.72 9.75 -2.08
CA SER A 271 -15.39 10.33 -3.25
C SER A 271 -15.22 9.40 -4.45
N VAL A 272 -16.32 9.09 -5.10
CA VAL A 272 -16.36 8.37 -6.37
C VAL A 272 -16.90 9.31 -7.42
N THR A 273 -16.13 9.54 -8.49
CA THR A 273 -16.47 10.46 -9.59
C THR A 273 -16.50 9.71 -10.92
N ALA A 274 -17.29 10.20 -11.86
CA ALA A 274 -17.15 9.87 -13.27
C ALA A 274 -16.24 10.90 -13.94
N ASP A 275 -15.59 10.52 -15.06
CA ASP A 275 -14.96 11.48 -15.95
C ASP A 275 -16.00 12.28 -16.70
#